data_347e186dff46d804fb4846363ecadfe6
#
_entry.id   347e186dff46d804fb4846363ecadfe6
#
_cell.length_a   1.000
_cell.length_b   1.000
_cell.length_c   1.000
_cell.angle_alpha   90.00
_cell.angle_beta   90.00
_cell.angle_gamma   90.00
#
_symmetry.space_group_name_H-M   'P 1'
#
loop_
_entity.id
_entity.type
_entity.pdbx_description
1 polymer ?
#
loop_
_entity_poly.entity_id
_entity_poly.type
_entity_poly.pdbx_seq_one_letter_code
_entity_poly.pdbx_strand_id
1 'polypeptide(L)'
;VIPDFDGFNRLEKALTVGGSLTQTFGLVSPGDATLSFDYFRTQFYNSVIADQEYSADQIVLYNSDKRSYTDTYQIDFSWTPVERLDIFATFRYTDSEMTIDRPDGKTARVERPLVSQYKTLLNIQYATKFRRWVFDATAQLNGPARIPTQTGDLADDKYSPRYPMFFAQISRKVGKFDIYAGCENIADYRQHDPILNADNPYSTGFN
;
A
#
# COMPACT_ATOMS: atom_id res chain seq x y z
N VAL A 1 3.39 27.93 13.71
CA VAL A 1 2.06 28.57 13.84
C VAL A 1 1.07 27.44 13.81
N ILE A 2 0.29 27.26 14.88
CA ILE A 2 -0.84 26.31 14.89
C ILE A 2 -1.87 26.91 13.92
N PRO A 3 -2.27 26.20 12.85
CA PRO A 3 -3.29 26.70 11.95
C PRO A 3 -4.56 27.00 12.72
N ASP A 4 -5.26 28.03 12.31
CA ASP A 4 -6.55 28.39 12.87
C ASP A 4 -7.51 27.19 12.73
N PHE A 5 -7.86 26.55 13.86
CA PHE A 5 -8.67 25.35 13.90
C PHE A 5 -10.13 25.59 13.47
N ASP A 6 -10.54 26.81 13.21
CA ASP A 6 -11.90 27.14 12.77
C ASP A 6 -12.26 26.53 11.38
N GLY A 7 -11.27 26.22 10.54
CA GLY A 7 -11.47 25.50 9.28
C GLY A 7 -11.52 23.96 9.41
N PHE A 8 -11.14 23.41 10.58
CA PHE A 8 -10.99 21.98 10.81
C PHE A 8 -12.20 21.35 11.52
N ASN A 9 -13.38 21.83 11.22
CA ASN A 9 -14.60 21.67 12.02
C ASN A 9 -15.55 20.58 11.49
N ARG A 10 -15.16 19.86 10.42
CA ARG A 10 -16.07 18.91 9.77
C ARG A 10 -15.51 17.50 9.80
N LEU A 11 -16.34 16.55 10.21
CA LEU A 11 -16.02 15.14 10.11
C LEU A 11 -15.82 14.73 8.64
N GLU A 12 -14.83 13.93 8.37
CA GLU A 12 -14.64 13.32 7.06
C GLU A 12 -15.86 12.48 6.66
N LYS A 13 -16.31 12.63 5.41
CA LYS A 13 -17.41 11.86 4.85
C LYS A 13 -16.94 11.17 3.59
N ALA A 14 -17.17 9.86 3.52
CA ALA A 14 -16.86 9.07 2.34
C ALA A 14 -18.00 8.09 2.04
N LEU A 15 -18.15 7.76 0.78
CA LEU A 15 -19.02 6.68 0.30
C LEU A 15 -18.15 5.68 -0.43
N THR A 16 -18.20 4.42 0.00
CA THR A 16 -17.54 3.32 -0.69
C THR A 16 -18.60 2.45 -1.36
N VAL A 17 -18.40 2.20 -2.65
CA VAL A 17 -19.21 1.28 -3.46
C VAL A 17 -18.27 0.33 -4.17
N GLY A 18 -18.65 -0.94 -4.27
CA GLY A 18 -17.82 -1.93 -4.93
C GLY A 18 -18.54 -3.25 -5.13
N GLY A 19 -17.81 -4.19 -5.68
CA GLY A 19 -18.28 -5.53 -5.93
C GLY A 19 -17.13 -6.53 -5.99
N SER A 20 -17.47 -7.78 -5.70
CA SER A 20 -16.55 -8.90 -5.71
C SER A 20 -17.11 -10.02 -6.58
N LEU A 21 -16.23 -10.65 -7.35
CA LEU A 21 -16.52 -11.86 -8.12
C LEU A 21 -15.51 -12.93 -7.76
N THR A 22 -16.00 -14.07 -7.28
CA THR A 22 -15.15 -15.21 -6.93
C THR A 22 -15.56 -16.43 -7.73
N GLN A 23 -14.57 -17.09 -8.36
CA GLN A 23 -14.75 -18.32 -9.12
C GLN A 23 -13.83 -19.40 -8.57
N THR A 24 -14.40 -20.53 -8.22
CA THR A 24 -13.65 -21.73 -7.84
C THR A 24 -13.64 -22.72 -8.99
N PHE A 25 -12.47 -23.27 -9.29
CA PHE A 25 -12.23 -24.25 -10.34
C PHE A 25 -11.87 -25.59 -9.69
N GLY A 26 -12.71 -26.59 -9.92
CA GLY A 26 -12.39 -27.98 -9.56
C GLY A 26 -11.32 -28.53 -10.51
N LEU A 27 -10.08 -28.58 -10.06
CA LEU A 27 -8.96 -29.13 -10.82
C LEU A 27 -8.80 -30.64 -10.51
N VAL A 28 -8.16 -31.38 -11.43
CA VAL A 28 -7.80 -32.79 -11.22
C VAL A 28 -6.76 -32.99 -10.11
N SER A 29 -6.17 -31.91 -9.64
CA SER A 29 -5.20 -31.88 -8.54
C SER A 29 -5.90 -31.93 -7.16
N PRO A 30 -5.19 -32.26 -6.06
CA PRO A 30 -5.80 -32.48 -4.74
C PRO A 30 -6.57 -31.29 -4.16
N GLY A 31 -6.41 -30.10 -4.70
CA GLY A 31 -7.11 -28.92 -4.23
C GLY A 31 -7.66 -28.05 -5.35
N ASP A 32 -8.77 -27.38 -5.05
CA ASP A 32 -9.39 -26.41 -5.94
C ASP A 32 -8.50 -25.16 -6.09
N ALA A 33 -8.59 -24.53 -7.25
CA ALA A 33 -8.08 -23.19 -7.44
C ALA A 33 -9.22 -22.18 -7.32
N THR A 34 -8.98 -21.09 -6.64
CA THR A 34 -9.94 -19.99 -6.51
C THR A 34 -9.33 -18.70 -7.04
N LEU A 35 -10.07 -18.01 -7.88
CA LEU A 35 -9.74 -16.70 -8.39
C LEU A 35 -10.82 -15.71 -7.94
N SER A 36 -10.41 -14.62 -7.32
CA SER A 36 -11.29 -13.52 -6.92
C SER A 36 -10.85 -12.23 -7.60
N PHE A 37 -11.83 -11.45 -7.99
CA PHE A 37 -11.64 -10.08 -8.47
C PHE A 37 -12.52 -9.15 -7.65
N ASP A 38 -11.93 -8.09 -7.11
CA ASP A 38 -12.59 -7.08 -6.31
C ASP A 38 -12.36 -5.70 -6.92
N TYR A 39 -13.41 -4.89 -6.95
CA TYR A 39 -13.35 -3.50 -7.28
C TYR A 39 -14.09 -2.68 -6.23
N PHE A 40 -13.44 -1.64 -5.71
CA PHE A 40 -14.03 -0.69 -4.80
C PHE A 40 -13.67 0.73 -5.19
N ARG A 41 -14.67 1.60 -5.21
CA ARG A 41 -14.50 3.03 -5.32
C ARG A 41 -14.92 3.70 -4.02
N THR A 42 -14.01 4.49 -3.44
CA THR A 42 -14.30 5.38 -2.32
C THR A 42 -14.28 6.82 -2.81
N GLN A 43 -15.42 7.50 -2.71
CA GLN A 43 -15.54 8.91 -3.00
C GLN A 43 -15.55 9.68 -1.67
N PHE A 44 -14.65 10.63 -1.55
CA PHE A 44 -14.60 11.53 -0.39
C PHE A 44 -15.36 12.81 -0.68
N TYR A 45 -16.23 13.22 0.23
CA TYR A 45 -17.04 14.44 0.12
C TYR A 45 -16.53 15.57 1.01
N ASN A 46 -15.79 15.22 2.05
CA ASN A 46 -15.19 16.15 2.98
C ASN A 46 -13.92 15.50 3.52
N SER A 47 -12.86 15.54 2.71
CA SER A 47 -11.59 14.94 3.10
C SER A 47 -10.76 15.89 3.95
N VAL A 48 -10.08 15.32 4.92
CA VAL A 48 -9.03 16.02 5.68
C VAL A 48 -7.74 15.93 4.87
N ILE A 49 -7.19 17.07 4.50
CA ILE A 49 -5.94 17.17 3.76
C ILE A 49 -4.86 17.70 4.68
N ALA A 50 -3.75 16.95 4.77
CA ALA A 50 -2.49 17.41 5.34
C ALA A 50 -1.60 17.77 4.15
N ASP A 51 -1.63 19.03 3.76
CA ASP A 51 -0.89 19.52 2.61
C ASP A 51 0.55 19.87 3.03
N GLN A 52 1.48 19.06 2.53
CA GLN A 52 2.92 19.25 2.73
C GLN A 52 3.58 19.99 1.55
N GLU A 53 2.80 20.32 0.52
CA GLU A 53 3.27 20.91 -0.73
C GLU A 53 2.91 22.38 -0.83
N TYR A 54 2.11 22.89 0.11
CA TYR A 54 1.72 24.29 0.18
C TYR A 54 2.90 25.21 0.49
N SER A 55 3.78 24.80 1.41
CA SER A 55 4.95 25.54 1.85
C SER A 55 6.03 24.59 2.33
N ALA A 56 7.30 24.96 2.08
CA ALA A 56 8.46 24.19 2.57
C ALA A 56 8.56 24.16 4.11
N ASP A 57 8.00 25.15 4.80
CA ASP A 57 8.17 25.33 6.24
C ASP A 57 6.93 24.95 7.06
N GLN A 58 5.82 24.58 6.40
CA GLN A 58 4.54 24.41 7.09
C GLN A 58 3.73 23.27 6.47
N ILE A 59 3.14 22.44 7.32
CA ILE A 59 2.07 21.53 6.94
C ILE A 59 0.74 22.25 7.15
N VAL A 60 -0.05 22.39 6.12
CA VAL A 60 -1.36 23.03 6.19
C VAL A 60 -2.43 21.96 6.30
N LEU A 61 -3.24 22.01 7.36
CA LEU A 61 -4.36 21.11 7.58
C LEU A 61 -5.67 21.82 7.26
N TYR A 62 -6.47 21.23 6.38
CA TYR A 62 -7.79 21.78 6.05
C TYR A 62 -8.77 20.69 5.60
N ASN A 63 -10.05 20.99 5.67
CA ASN A 63 -11.09 20.18 5.07
C ASN A 63 -11.32 20.62 3.63
N SER A 64 -11.35 19.66 2.71
CA SER A 64 -11.66 19.91 1.31
C SER A 64 -12.97 19.19 0.92
N ASP A 65 -13.92 19.92 0.39
CA ASP A 65 -15.14 19.42 -0.25
C ASP A 65 -14.94 19.10 -1.74
N LYS A 66 -13.71 19.30 -2.23
CA LYS A 66 -13.32 19.06 -3.61
C LYS A 66 -13.19 17.57 -3.89
N ARG A 67 -13.21 17.23 -5.17
CA ARG A 67 -13.17 15.85 -5.62
C ARG A 67 -11.91 15.14 -5.16
N SER A 68 -12.11 14.12 -4.34
CA SER A 68 -11.07 13.15 -3.92
C SER A 68 -11.67 11.76 -4.03
N TYR A 69 -10.91 10.80 -4.55
CA TYR A 69 -11.36 9.42 -4.66
C TYR A 69 -10.21 8.43 -4.55
N THR A 70 -10.57 7.20 -4.30
CA THR A 70 -9.67 6.05 -4.39
C THR A 70 -10.41 4.93 -5.09
N ASP A 71 -9.86 4.46 -6.20
CA ASP A 71 -10.26 3.24 -6.89
C ASP A 71 -9.27 2.13 -6.54
N THR A 72 -9.78 1.00 -6.09
CA THR A 72 -8.97 -0.17 -5.75
C THR A 72 -9.44 -1.34 -6.59
N TYR A 73 -8.51 -1.96 -7.29
CA TYR A 73 -8.68 -3.19 -8.06
C TYR A 73 -7.80 -4.26 -7.42
N GLN A 74 -8.38 -5.40 -7.09
CA GLN A 74 -7.61 -6.50 -6.51
C GLN A 74 -7.95 -7.80 -7.19
N ILE A 75 -6.93 -8.61 -7.42
CA ILE A 75 -7.04 -9.99 -7.92
C ILE A 75 -6.34 -10.88 -6.90
N ASP A 76 -7.05 -11.87 -6.40
CA ASP A 76 -6.52 -12.89 -5.50
C ASP A 76 -6.63 -14.26 -6.15
N PHE A 77 -5.56 -15.02 -6.05
CA PHE A 77 -5.48 -16.39 -6.53
C PHE A 77 -5.00 -17.29 -5.41
N SER A 78 -5.74 -18.35 -5.12
CA SER A 78 -5.33 -19.38 -4.18
C SER A 78 -5.43 -20.76 -4.84
N TRP A 79 -4.46 -21.63 -4.58
CA TRP A 79 -4.39 -22.95 -5.16
C TRP A 79 -3.59 -23.92 -4.28
N THR A 80 -4.08 -25.16 -4.18
CA THR A 80 -3.40 -26.27 -3.52
C THR A 80 -3.05 -27.33 -4.58
N PRO A 81 -1.94 -27.15 -5.33
CA PRO A 81 -1.58 -28.02 -6.48
C PRO A 81 -1.31 -29.47 -6.08
N VAL A 82 -0.77 -29.67 -4.91
CA VAL A 82 -0.51 -30.99 -4.31
C VAL A 82 -0.86 -30.94 -2.83
N GLU A 83 -1.08 -32.08 -2.21
CA GLU A 83 -1.37 -32.13 -0.78
C GLU A 83 -0.34 -31.33 0.03
N ARG A 84 -0.82 -30.45 0.90
CA ARG A 84 -0.01 -29.68 1.87
C ARG A 84 0.86 -28.58 1.24
N LEU A 85 0.70 -28.29 -0.03
CA LEU A 85 1.33 -27.15 -0.69
C LEU A 85 0.24 -26.15 -1.03
N ASP A 86 0.27 -25.00 -0.37
CA ASP A 86 -0.66 -23.90 -0.60
C ASP A 86 0.07 -22.73 -1.27
N ILE A 87 -0.50 -22.21 -2.34
CA ILE A 87 0.00 -21.06 -3.08
C ILE A 87 -1.07 -19.98 -3.01
N PHE A 88 -0.68 -18.79 -2.59
CA PHE A 88 -1.52 -17.61 -2.60
C PHE A 88 -0.80 -16.47 -3.32
N ALA A 89 -1.48 -15.84 -4.25
CA ALA A 89 -0.98 -14.66 -4.94
C ALA A 89 -2.04 -13.56 -4.92
N THR A 90 -1.62 -12.33 -4.71
CA THR A 90 -2.50 -11.17 -4.82
C THR A 90 -1.81 -10.06 -5.60
N PHE A 91 -2.58 -9.36 -6.40
CA PHE A 91 -2.20 -8.12 -7.05
C PHE A 91 -3.25 -7.06 -6.75
N ARG A 92 -2.83 -5.93 -6.20
CA ARG A 92 -3.69 -4.77 -5.96
C ARG A 92 -3.15 -3.58 -6.74
N TYR A 93 -4.02 -2.93 -7.48
CA TYR A 93 -3.77 -1.63 -8.08
C TYR A 93 -4.66 -0.58 -7.40
N THR A 94 -4.08 0.57 -7.10
CA THR A 94 -4.76 1.67 -6.41
C THR A 94 -4.56 2.95 -7.21
N ASP A 95 -5.65 3.53 -7.68
CA ASP A 95 -5.70 4.88 -8.24
C ASP A 95 -6.34 5.80 -7.20
N SER A 96 -5.54 6.70 -6.63
CA SER A 96 -5.99 7.57 -5.54
C SER A 96 -5.58 9.01 -5.81
N GLU A 97 -6.59 9.86 -5.97
CA GLU A 97 -6.40 11.27 -6.27
C GLU A 97 -7.07 12.17 -5.24
N MET A 98 -6.47 13.31 -5.01
CA MET A 98 -7.03 14.38 -4.20
C MET A 98 -6.87 15.73 -4.88
N THR A 99 -7.72 16.68 -4.51
CA THR A 99 -7.61 18.07 -4.98
C THR A 99 -7.06 18.93 -3.86
N ILE A 100 -5.91 19.53 -4.09
CA ILE A 100 -5.25 20.45 -3.16
C ILE A 100 -5.44 21.91 -3.57
N ASP A 101 -5.39 22.80 -2.59
CA ASP A 101 -5.39 24.26 -2.79
C ASP A 101 -3.94 24.75 -2.88
N ARG A 102 -3.67 25.59 -3.87
CA ARG A 102 -2.34 26.16 -4.08
C ARG A 102 -2.23 27.58 -3.54
N PRO A 103 -1.01 28.05 -3.18
CA PRO A 103 -0.79 29.41 -2.72
C PRO A 103 -1.23 30.50 -3.73
N ASP A 104 -1.26 30.15 -5.02
CA ASP A 104 -1.70 31.07 -6.09
C ASP A 104 -3.24 31.16 -6.20
N GLY A 105 -3.98 30.56 -5.29
CA GLY A 105 -5.45 30.52 -5.27
C GLY A 105 -6.08 29.54 -6.27
N LYS A 106 -5.27 28.79 -7.00
CA LYS A 106 -5.74 27.73 -7.89
C LYS A 106 -5.83 26.41 -7.17
N THR A 107 -6.50 25.47 -7.78
CA THR A 107 -6.56 24.08 -7.29
C THR A 107 -5.80 23.18 -8.23
N ALA A 108 -5.16 22.17 -7.69
CA ALA A 108 -4.51 21.12 -8.45
C ALA A 108 -5.05 19.76 -8.05
N ARG A 109 -5.23 18.89 -9.03
CA ARG A 109 -5.55 17.49 -8.83
C ARG A 109 -4.26 16.67 -8.87
N VAL A 110 -4.00 15.95 -7.82
CA VAL A 110 -2.75 15.23 -7.62
C VAL A 110 -3.01 13.82 -7.12
N GLU A 111 -2.14 12.88 -7.47
CA GLU A 111 -2.14 11.57 -6.82
C GLU A 111 -1.90 11.74 -5.32
N ARG A 112 -2.59 10.95 -4.50
CA ARG A 112 -2.41 10.99 -3.05
C ARG A 112 -0.98 10.55 -2.70
N PRO A 113 -0.20 11.37 -1.99
CA PRO A 113 1.18 11.07 -1.69
C PRO A 113 1.31 9.82 -0.81
N LEU A 114 2.42 9.11 -0.97
CA LEU A 114 2.82 7.92 -0.22
C LEU A 114 1.86 6.71 -0.35
N VAL A 115 0.96 6.75 -1.31
CA VAL A 115 0.10 5.62 -1.67
C VAL A 115 0.75 4.87 -2.82
N SER A 116 1.17 3.62 -2.60
CA SER A 116 1.72 2.78 -3.68
C SER A 116 0.68 2.53 -4.76
N GLN A 117 1.03 2.78 -6.03
CA GLN A 117 0.14 2.55 -7.17
C GLN A 117 -0.25 1.07 -7.31
N TYR A 118 0.66 0.16 -6.96
CA TYR A 118 0.34 -1.27 -6.91
C TYR A 118 1.12 -2.00 -5.82
N LYS A 119 0.58 -3.13 -5.39
CA LYS A 119 1.24 -4.10 -4.52
C LYS A 119 0.97 -5.50 -5.03
N THR A 120 2.01 -6.33 -5.02
CA THR A 120 1.91 -7.75 -5.37
C THR A 120 2.49 -8.57 -4.24
N LEU A 121 1.86 -9.69 -3.94
CA LEU A 121 2.34 -10.64 -2.97
C LEU A 121 2.18 -12.05 -3.54
N LEU A 122 3.19 -12.88 -3.35
CA LEU A 122 3.17 -14.31 -3.58
C LEU A 122 3.59 -14.99 -2.29
N ASN A 123 2.73 -15.84 -1.75
CA ASN A 123 3.02 -16.68 -0.61
C ASN A 123 2.98 -18.15 -1.03
N ILE A 124 3.93 -18.92 -0.59
CA ILE A 124 4.01 -20.38 -0.78
C ILE A 124 4.22 -21.01 0.60
N GLN A 125 3.30 -21.86 0.98
CA GLN A 125 3.35 -22.60 2.23
C GLN A 125 3.38 -24.11 1.96
N TYR A 126 4.33 -24.81 2.55
CA TYR A 126 4.40 -26.26 2.53
C TYR A 126 4.40 -26.83 3.95
N ALA A 127 3.48 -27.75 4.20
CA ALA A 127 3.37 -28.43 5.48
C ALA A 127 3.74 -29.91 5.33
N THR A 128 4.63 -30.43 6.19
CA THR A 128 4.90 -31.87 6.24
C THR A 128 3.73 -32.65 6.82
N LYS A 129 3.76 -33.98 6.69
CA LYS A 129 2.73 -34.87 7.25
C LYS A 129 2.47 -34.57 8.73
N PHE A 130 1.20 -34.50 9.11
CA PHE A 130 0.71 -34.10 10.44
C PHE A 130 1.09 -32.66 10.85
N ARG A 131 1.46 -31.79 9.89
CA ARG A 131 1.88 -30.40 10.12
C ARG A 131 3.02 -30.30 11.17
N ARG A 132 3.92 -31.30 11.20
CA ARG A 132 5.06 -31.28 12.14
C ARG A 132 6.02 -30.15 11.84
N TRP A 133 6.24 -29.87 10.56
CA TRP A 133 6.96 -28.73 10.04
C TRP A 133 6.08 -27.96 9.07
N VAL A 134 6.16 -26.66 9.13
CA VAL A 134 5.56 -25.76 8.14
C VAL A 134 6.64 -24.82 7.68
N PHE A 135 6.79 -24.72 6.37
CA PHE A 135 7.69 -23.80 5.67
C PHE A 135 6.83 -22.77 4.97
N ASP A 136 7.12 -21.52 5.19
CA ASP A 136 6.42 -20.40 4.60
C ASP A 136 7.42 -19.47 3.93
N ALA A 137 7.15 -19.06 2.72
CA ALA A 137 7.94 -18.08 1.98
C ALA A 137 7.02 -17.06 1.31
N THR A 138 7.33 -15.79 1.49
CA THR A 138 6.57 -14.70 0.91
C THR A 138 7.49 -13.78 0.14
N ALA A 139 7.10 -13.46 -1.09
CA ALA A 139 7.68 -12.41 -1.91
C ALA A 139 6.65 -11.29 -2.06
N GLN A 140 7.04 -10.07 -1.78
CA GLN A 140 6.21 -8.87 -1.94
C GLN A 140 6.92 -7.89 -2.85
N LEU A 141 6.17 -7.28 -3.78
CA LEU A 141 6.64 -6.17 -4.59
C LEU A 141 5.75 -4.95 -4.30
N ASN A 142 6.39 -3.88 -3.86
CA ASN A 142 5.74 -2.59 -3.65
C ASN A 142 6.04 -1.70 -4.86
N GLY A 143 4.99 -1.16 -5.45
CA GLY A 143 5.06 -0.22 -6.56
C GLY A 143 5.48 1.18 -6.11
N PRO A 144 5.74 2.06 -7.07
CA PRO A 144 6.06 3.45 -6.79
C PRO A 144 4.91 4.15 -6.06
N ALA A 145 5.25 5.14 -5.26
CA ALA A 145 4.31 6.05 -4.63
C ALA A 145 4.79 7.48 -4.89
N ARG A 146 3.85 8.39 -5.15
CA ARG A 146 4.17 9.80 -5.31
C ARG A 146 4.76 10.36 -4.02
N ILE A 147 5.85 11.10 -4.15
CA ILE A 147 6.51 11.80 -3.05
C ILE A 147 6.04 13.26 -3.08
N PRO A 148 5.63 13.86 -1.95
CA PRO A 148 5.29 15.27 -1.90
C PRO A 148 6.44 16.14 -2.40
N THR A 149 6.15 17.14 -3.24
CA THR A 149 7.15 18.07 -3.75
C THR A 149 6.99 19.41 -3.07
N GLN A 150 8.06 19.92 -2.49
CA GLN A 150 8.05 21.17 -1.72
C GLN A 150 8.22 22.44 -2.56
N THR A 151 8.60 22.28 -3.81
CA THR A 151 8.82 23.42 -4.72
C THR A 151 7.53 24.03 -5.26
N GLY A 152 6.37 23.41 -4.99
CA GLY A 152 5.11 23.82 -5.57
C GLY A 152 5.01 23.58 -7.08
N ASP A 153 6.03 23.03 -7.69
CA ASP A 153 6.05 22.69 -9.10
C ASP A 153 5.65 21.20 -9.27
N LEU A 154 4.36 20.98 -9.57
CA LEU A 154 3.83 19.64 -9.84
C LEU A 154 4.35 19.04 -11.16
N ALA A 155 5.04 19.81 -11.99
CA ALA A 155 5.65 19.29 -13.21
C ALA A 155 6.84 18.36 -12.91
N ASP A 156 7.36 18.39 -11.68
CA ASP A 156 8.49 17.58 -11.22
C ASP A 156 8.04 16.49 -10.24
N ASP A 157 6.91 15.85 -10.51
CA ASP A 157 6.38 14.75 -9.69
C ASP A 157 7.42 13.65 -9.53
N LYS A 158 7.88 13.46 -8.29
CA LYS A 158 8.83 12.41 -7.92
C LYS A 158 8.08 11.20 -7.38
N TYR A 159 8.56 10.03 -7.75
CA TYR A 159 8.04 8.76 -7.27
C TYR A 159 9.12 7.98 -6.55
N SER A 160 8.73 7.29 -5.49
CA SER A 160 9.60 6.33 -4.83
C SER A 160 9.91 5.17 -5.79
N PRO A 161 11.11 4.58 -5.74
CA PRO A 161 11.40 3.38 -6.51
C PRO A 161 10.50 2.22 -6.07
N ARG A 162 10.19 1.33 -7.00
CA ARG A 162 9.61 0.03 -6.65
C ARG A 162 10.63 -0.81 -5.88
N TYR A 163 10.17 -1.59 -4.92
CA TYR A 163 11.07 -2.43 -4.14
C TYR A 163 10.47 -3.79 -3.77
N PRO A 164 11.26 -4.87 -3.87
CA PRO A 164 10.87 -6.19 -3.42
C PRO A 164 11.19 -6.38 -1.93
N MET A 165 10.38 -7.19 -1.26
CA MET A 165 10.63 -7.69 0.09
C MET A 165 10.43 -9.20 0.11
N PHE A 166 11.32 -9.91 0.79
CA PHE A 166 11.25 -11.36 0.93
C PHE A 166 11.24 -11.75 2.39
N PHE A 167 10.36 -12.69 2.71
CA PHE A 167 10.16 -13.21 4.06
C PHE A 167 10.17 -14.73 4.02
N ALA A 168 10.69 -15.36 5.04
CA ALA A 168 10.56 -16.80 5.22
C ALA A 168 10.38 -17.14 6.69
N GLN A 169 9.62 -18.17 6.96
CA GLN A 169 9.40 -18.72 8.29
C GLN A 169 9.41 -20.24 8.24
N ILE A 170 10.00 -20.83 9.27
CA ILE A 170 9.90 -22.26 9.56
C ILE A 170 9.24 -22.43 10.92
N SER A 171 8.26 -23.32 10.99
CA SER A 171 7.54 -23.63 12.22
C SER A 171 7.58 -25.12 12.49
N ARG A 172 7.71 -25.50 13.75
CA ARG A 172 7.71 -26.90 14.20
C ARG A 172 6.78 -27.08 15.39
N LYS A 173 5.93 -28.09 15.29
CA LYS A 173 5.08 -28.53 16.40
C LYS A 173 5.82 -29.59 17.23
N VAL A 174 5.99 -29.31 18.53
CA VAL A 174 6.63 -30.20 19.50
C VAL A 174 5.71 -30.39 20.71
N GLY A 175 4.95 -31.47 20.71
CA GLY A 175 3.93 -31.72 21.72
C GLY A 175 2.83 -30.64 21.73
N LYS A 176 2.78 -29.86 22.81
CA LYS A 176 1.83 -28.75 22.97
C LYS A 176 2.39 -27.38 22.53
N PHE A 177 3.65 -27.35 22.12
CA PHE A 177 4.34 -26.11 21.73
C PHE A 177 4.46 -25.99 20.22
N ASP A 178 4.26 -24.80 19.71
CA ASP A 178 4.60 -24.40 18.36
C ASP A 178 5.83 -23.48 18.45
N ILE A 179 6.94 -23.91 17.87
CA ILE A 179 8.21 -23.19 17.82
C ILE A 179 8.39 -22.69 16.41
N TYR A 180 8.70 -21.42 16.24
CA TYR A 180 8.95 -20.84 14.91
C TYR A 180 10.21 -19.96 14.91
N ALA A 181 10.81 -19.85 13.74
CA ALA A 181 11.87 -18.91 13.42
C ALA A 181 11.59 -18.32 12.04
N GLY A 182 11.77 -17.04 11.91
CA GLY A 182 11.53 -16.33 10.65
C GLY A 182 12.61 -15.28 10.38
N CYS A 183 12.72 -14.90 9.12
CA CYS A 183 13.58 -13.84 8.66
C CYS A 183 12.75 -12.92 7.75
N GLU A 184 12.86 -11.62 7.98
CA GLU A 184 12.28 -10.57 7.17
C GLU A 184 13.36 -9.89 6.36
N ASN A 185 12.99 -9.33 5.22
CA ASN A 185 13.91 -8.63 4.32
C ASN A 185 15.16 -9.46 4.00
N ILE A 186 14.99 -10.72 3.59
CA ILE A 186 16.07 -11.68 3.32
C ILE A 186 17.07 -11.16 2.26
N ALA A 187 16.60 -10.33 1.33
CA ALA A 187 17.44 -9.70 0.29
C ALA A 187 18.23 -8.49 0.79
N ASP A 188 18.12 -8.11 2.08
CA ASP A 188 18.73 -6.91 2.67
C ASP A 188 18.46 -5.65 1.82
N TYR A 189 17.21 -5.54 1.33
CA TYR A 189 16.84 -4.34 0.57
C TYR A 189 16.97 -3.11 1.46
N ARG A 190 17.69 -2.11 0.96
CA ARG A 190 17.84 -0.80 1.60
C ARG A 190 17.46 0.28 0.61
N GLN A 191 16.73 1.25 1.07
CA GLN A 191 16.46 2.45 0.29
C GLN A 191 17.75 3.28 0.18
N HIS A 192 18.17 3.60 -1.06
CA HIS A 192 19.41 4.34 -1.28
C HIS A 192 19.29 5.81 -0.88
N ASP A 193 18.14 6.42 -1.17
CA ASP A 193 17.83 7.80 -0.83
C ASP A 193 16.62 7.85 0.12
N PRO A 194 16.83 7.50 1.42
CA PRO A 194 15.73 7.39 2.37
C PRO A 194 15.14 8.74 2.79
N ILE A 195 15.84 9.83 2.48
CA ILE A 195 15.51 11.18 2.90
C ILE A 195 15.53 12.11 1.67
N LEU A 196 14.52 12.97 1.55
CA LEU A 196 14.55 14.04 0.57
C LEU A 196 15.74 14.94 0.88
N ASN A 197 16.54 15.28 -0.14
CA ASN A 197 17.76 16.06 0.00
C ASN A 197 18.80 15.44 0.95
N ALA A 198 19.12 14.17 0.73
CA ALA A 198 20.03 13.37 1.56
C ALA A 198 21.44 13.99 1.69
N ASP A 199 21.90 14.74 0.67
CA ASP A 199 23.19 15.42 0.65
C ASP A 199 23.26 16.61 1.63
N ASN A 200 22.12 17.19 1.99
CA ASN A 200 22.04 18.31 2.93
C ASN A 200 20.78 18.22 3.81
N PRO A 201 20.75 17.29 4.77
CA PRO A 201 19.57 16.98 5.56
C PRO A 201 19.13 18.09 6.54
N TYR A 202 19.96 19.12 6.72
CA TYR A 202 19.67 20.26 7.58
C TYR A 202 19.38 21.55 6.78
N SER A 203 19.21 21.43 5.47
CA SER A 203 18.79 22.57 4.65
C SER A 203 17.28 22.84 4.79
N THR A 204 16.88 24.05 4.39
CA THR A 204 15.45 24.44 4.36
C THR A 204 14.60 23.61 3.39
N GLY A 205 15.22 22.83 2.50
CA GLY A 205 14.54 21.88 1.61
C GLY A 205 14.47 20.46 2.17
N PHE A 206 14.85 20.25 3.42
CA PHE A 206 14.70 18.99 4.11
C PHE A 206 13.36 18.95 4.82
N ASN A 207 12.52 17.99 4.43
CA ASN A 207 11.31 17.60 5.14
C ASN A 207 11.04 16.13 4.95
#